data_751f98c5bb8cf927584e8a87217c6e27
#
_entry.id   751f98c5bb8cf927584e8a87217c6e27
#
_cell.length_a   1.000
_cell.length_b   1.000
_cell.length_c   1.000
_cell.angle_alpha   90.00
_cell.angle_beta   90.00
_cell.angle_gamma   90.00
#
_symmetry.space_group_name_H-M   'P 1'
#
loop_
_entity.id
_entity.type
_entity.pdbx_description
1 polymer ?
#
loop_
_entity_poly.entity_id
_entity_poly.type
_entity_poly.pdbx_seq_one_letter_code
_entity_poly.pdbx_strand_id
1 'polypeptide(L)'
;DGGSILFAGQDVTKPKTDLTAYRRKIGMVFQHFNVFPHLTVLKNVTIAPVSNGMMTEALAQEKARLLLERVGLGDKLNEYPTKLSGGQKQRLAIVRALALEPQVILFDEPTSALDPEMVMEVLDVIRELAESGMTILIVTHEMGFAREVSDHVLFVYNGQITEEGTPEEVFD
;
A
#
# COMPACT_ATOMS: atom_id res chain seq x y z
N ASP A 1 24.80 -0.64 8.16
CA ASP A 1 23.77 -0.29 9.14
C ASP A 1 23.53 -1.50 10.06
N GLY A 2 23.05 -1.27 11.25
CA GLY A 2 22.80 -2.31 12.26
C GLY A 2 21.38 -2.18 12.82
N GLY A 3 20.98 -3.14 13.65
CA GLY A 3 19.67 -3.18 14.28
C GLY A 3 18.90 -4.45 13.99
N SER A 4 17.67 -4.55 14.49
CA SER A 4 16.77 -5.67 14.25
C SER A 4 15.38 -5.17 13.86
N ILE A 5 14.72 -5.93 12.99
CA ILE A 5 13.31 -5.70 12.61
C ILE A 5 12.53 -6.92 13.07
N LEU A 6 11.52 -6.67 13.91
CA LEU A 6 10.63 -7.73 14.38
C LEU A 6 9.31 -7.68 13.57
N PHE A 7 8.95 -8.82 12.99
CA PHE A 7 7.66 -9.03 12.36
C PHE A 7 6.94 -10.20 13.04
N ALA A 8 5.77 -9.94 13.63
CA ALA A 8 5.04 -10.91 14.44
C ALA A 8 5.92 -11.61 15.50
N GLY A 9 6.77 -10.84 16.19
CA GLY A 9 7.67 -11.33 17.22
C GLY A 9 8.93 -12.05 16.71
N GLN A 10 9.12 -12.18 15.40
CA GLN A 10 10.29 -12.83 14.80
C GLN A 10 11.23 -11.80 14.17
N ASP A 11 12.51 -11.90 14.49
CA ASP A 11 13.54 -11.04 13.90
C ASP A 11 13.83 -11.44 12.46
N VAL A 12 13.41 -10.61 11.51
CA VAL A 12 13.57 -10.85 10.06
C VAL A 12 14.94 -10.46 9.53
N THR A 13 15.79 -9.83 10.36
CA THR A 13 17.17 -9.44 9.98
C THR A 13 18.19 -10.54 10.20
N LYS A 14 17.80 -11.64 10.86
CA LYS A 14 18.71 -12.76 11.15
C LYS A 14 19.20 -13.46 9.87
N PRO A 15 20.48 -13.88 9.81
CA PRO A 15 20.99 -14.71 8.73
C PRO A 15 20.12 -15.97 8.55
N LYS A 16 19.86 -16.37 7.29
CA LYS A 16 19.04 -17.52 6.91
C LYS A 16 17.52 -17.35 7.09
N THR A 17 17.02 -16.15 7.39
CA THR A 17 15.57 -15.88 7.37
C THR A 17 15.03 -16.01 5.96
N ASP A 18 13.91 -16.72 5.77
CA ASP A 18 13.21 -16.77 4.48
C ASP A 18 12.46 -15.44 4.25
N LEU A 19 13.18 -14.47 3.70
CA LEU A 19 12.62 -13.16 3.39
C LEU A 19 11.47 -13.23 2.38
N THR A 20 11.41 -14.25 1.54
CA THR A 20 10.33 -14.42 0.56
C THR A 20 9.00 -14.70 1.26
N ALA A 21 9.03 -15.56 2.27
CA ALA A 21 7.85 -15.85 3.08
C ALA A 21 7.32 -14.61 3.83
N TYR A 22 8.22 -13.76 4.35
CA TYR A 22 7.82 -12.50 5.01
C TYR A 22 7.31 -11.46 4.02
N ARG A 23 7.99 -11.27 2.88
CA ARG A 23 7.58 -10.30 1.85
C ARG A 23 6.19 -10.58 1.28
N ARG A 24 5.73 -11.83 1.28
CA ARG A 24 4.36 -12.18 0.89
C ARG A 24 3.30 -11.66 1.87
N LYS A 25 3.68 -11.41 3.13
CA LYS A 25 2.79 -10.92 4.19
C LYS A 25 2.79 -9.40 4.31
N ILE A 26 3.64 -8.73 3.56
CA ILE A 26 3.84 -7.28 3.61
C ILE A 26 3.55 -6.73 2.22
N GLY A 27 2.51 -5.91 2.12
CA GLY A 27 2.26 -5.10 0.93
C GLY A 27 3.16 -3.86 0.95
N MET A 28 3.61 -3.41 -0.22
CA MET A 28 4.34 -2.14 -0.33
C MET A 28 3.82 -1.34 -1.52
N VAL A 29 3.51 -0.08 -1.26
CA VAL A 29 3.04 0.90 -2.24
C VAL A 29 4.06 2.03 -2.28
N PHE A 30 4.66 2.24 -3.43
CA PHE A 30 5.74 3.22 -3.64
C PHE A 30 5.18 4.54 -4.17
N GLN A 31 5.96 5.60 -4.05
CA GLN A 31 5.74 6.92 -4.64
C GLN A 31 5.50 6.83 -6.16
N HIS A 32 6.28 6.00 -6.88
CA HIS A 32 6.18 5.79 -8.32
C HIS A 32 5.36 4.55 -8.65
N PHE A 33 4.11 4.54 -8.45
CA PHE A 33 3.05 3.55 -8.76
C PHE A 33 3.51 2.07 -8.97
N ASN A 34 4.64 1.81 -9.64
CA ASN A 34 5.24 0.49 -9.96
C ASN A 34 4.26 -0.51 -10.60
N VAL A 35 3.31 -0.02 -11.39
CA VAL A 35 2.38 -0.86 -12.15
C VAL A 35 3.02 -1.38 -13.43
N PHE A 36 2.62 -2.56 -13.88
CA PHE A 36 3.12 -3.18 -15.11
C PHE A 36 2.44 -2.56 -16.34
N PRO A 37 3.11 -1.71 -17.14
CA PRO A 37 2.48 -0.96 -18.21
C PRO A 37 2.02 -1.83 -19.39
N HIS A 38 2.59 -3.04 -19.53
CA HIS A 38 2.30 -4.02 -20.58
C HIS A 38 1.18 -5.00 -20.21
N LEU A 39 0.65 -4.93 -18.99
CA LEU A 39 -0.49 -5.73 -18.52
C LEU A 39 -1.72 -4.86 -18.35
N THR A 40 -2.90 -5.42 -18.59
CA THR A 40 -4.16 -4.73 -18.29
C THR A 40 -4.32 -4.47 -16.80
N VAL A 41 -5.23 -3.59 -16.40
CA VAL A 41 -5.58 -3.30 -15.01
C VAL A 41 -5.89 -4.60 -14.25
N LEU A 42 -6.79 -5.43 -14.79
CA LEU A 42 -7.14 -6.71 -14.17
C LEU A 42 -5.92 -7.64 -14.03
N LYS A 43 -5.09 -7.75 -15.07
CA LYS A 43 -3.91 -8.63 -15.05
C LYS A 43 -2.82 -8.13 -14.10
N ASN A 44 -2.68 -6.83 -13.92
CA ASN A 44 -1.82 -6.24 -12.91
C ASN A 44 -2.13 -6.76 -11.50
N VAL A 45 -3.40 -6.94 -11.18
CA VAL A 45 -3.87 -7.40 -9.86
C VAL A 45 -3.77 -8.92 -9.73
N THR A 46 -4.11 -9.68 -10.79
CA THR A 46 -4.21 -11.14 -10.70
C THR A 46 -2.89 -11.88 -10.83
N ILE A 47 -1.87 -11.26 -11.46
CA ILE A 47 -0.63 -11.97 -11.81
C ILE A 47 0.10 -12.50 -10.58
N ALA A 48 0.23 -11.72 -9.52
CA ALA A 48 1.01 -12.11 -8.34
C ALA A 48 0.32 -13.22 -7.52
N PRO A 49 -0.97 -13.13 -7.16
CA PRO A 49 -1.68 -14.21 -6.46
C PRO A 49 -1.64 -15.54 -7.21
N VAL A 50 -1.80 -15.51 -8.55
CA VAL A 50 -1.77 -16.72 -9.38
C VAL A 50 -0.37 -17.29 -9.49
N SER A 51 0.63 -16.45 -9.81
CA SER A 51 2.02 -16.90 -9.96
C SER A 51 2.62 -17.43 -8.68
N ASN A 52 2.16 -16.95 -7.52
CA ASN A 52 2.57 -17.45 -6.21
C ASN A 52 1.81 -18.72 -5.78
N GLY A 53 0.88 -19.21 -6.59
CA GLY A 53 0.07 -20.37 -6.27
C GLY A 53 -0.92 -20.16 -5.11
N MET A 54 -1.24 -18.89 -4.77
CA MET A 54 -2.16 -18.57 -3.69
C MET A 54 -3.61 -18.85 -4.05
N MET A 55 -3.96 -18.64 -5.31
CA MET A 55 -5.33 -18.88 -5.81
C MET A 55 -5.34 -19.22 -7.30
N THR A 56 -6.46 -19.80 -7.75
CA THR A 56 -6.70 -20.07 -9.18
C THR A 56 -6.92 -18.76 -9.94
N GLU A 57 -6.73 -18.77 -11.27
CA GLU A 57 -6.98 -17.60 -12.12
C GLU A 57 -8.42 -17.08 -11.96
N ALA A 58 -9.41 -18.00 -11.91
CA ALA A 58 -10.82 -17.61 -11.77
C ALA A 58 -11.09 -16.89 -10.44
N LEU A 59 -10.59 -17.43 -9.32
CA LEU A 59 -10.75 -16.80 -8.01
C LEU A 59 -10.00 -15.47 -7.93
N ALA A 60 -8.79 -15.39 -8.49
CA ALA A 60 -8.01 -14.14 -8.54
C ALA A 60 -8.74 -13.06 -9.34
N GLN A 61 -9.39 -13.40 -10.46
CA GLN A 61 -10.17 -12.45 -11.25
C GLN A 61 -11.42 -11.96 -10.51
N GLU A 62 -12.12 -12.84 -9.82
CA GLU A 62 -13.31 -12.49 -9.02
C GLU A 62 -12.92 -11.49 -7.92
N LYS A 63 -11.92 -11.82 -7.11
CA LYS A 63 -11.43 -10.94 -6.05
C LYS A 63 -10.88 -9.61 -6.59
N ALA A 64 -10.13 -9.66 -7.68
CA ALA A 64 -9.57 -8.48 -8.31
C ALA A 64 -10.67 -7.51 -8.79
N ARG A 65 -11.77 -8.01 -9.36
CA ARG A 65 -12.91 -7.18 -9.77
C ARG A 65 -13.51 -6.45 -8.58
N LEU A 66 -13.78 -7.14 -7.48
CA LEU A 66 -14.33 -6.54 -6.26
C LEU A 66 -13.41 -5.44 -5.70
N LEU A 67 -12.10 -5.70 -5.64
CA LEU A 67 -11.13 -4.71 -5.17
C LEU A 67 -11.05 -3.49 -6.11
N LEU A 68 -11.05 -3.73 -7.43
CA LEU A 68 -10.99 -2.65 -8.42
C LEU A 68 -12.29 -1.81 -8.45
N GLU A 69 -13.45 -2.44 -8.27
CA GLU A 69 -14.72 -1.72 -8.12
C GLU A 69 -14.71 -0.81 -6.89
N ARG A 70 -14.21 -1.31 -5.75
CA ARG A 70 -14.11 -0.54 -4.51
C ARG A 70 -13.28 0.74 -4.64
N VAL A 71 -12.25 0.73 -5.48
CA VAL A 71 -11.40 1.92 -5.71
C VAL A 71 -11.78 2.70 -6.97
N GLY A 72 -12.97 2.47 -7.54
CA GLY A 72 -13.48 3.19 -8.72
C GLY A 72 -12.75 2.87 -10.03
N LEU A 73 -12.24 1.64 -10.18
CA LEU A 73 -11.57 1.14 -11.38
C LEU A 73 -12.30 -0.03 -12.06
N GLY A 74 -13.54 -0.31 -11.65
CA GLY A 74 -14.33 -1.42 -12.19
C GLY A 74 -14.62 -1.34 -13.68
N ASP A 75 -14.72 -0.14 -14.24
CA ASP A 75 -14.92 0.12 -15.68
C ASP A 75 -13.61 0.05 -16.50
N LYS A 76 -12.44 -0.04 -15.83
CA LYS A 76 -11.10 0.00 -16.44
C LYS A 76 -10.39 -1.36 -16.55
N LEU A 77 -11.05 -2.46 -16.24
CA LEU A 77 -10.44 -3.80 -16.11
C LEU A 77 -9.56 -4.20 -17.30
N ASN A 78 -9.98 -3.86 -18.51
CA ASN A 78 -9.29 -4.22 -19.75
C ASN A 78 -8.37 -3.11 -20.29
N GLU A 79 -8.35 -1.94 -19.62
CA GLU A 79 -7.46 -0.86 -19.99
C GLU A 79 -6.02 -1.14 -19.56
N TYR A 80 -5.07 -0.45 -20.20
CA TYR A 80 -3.67 -0.48 -19.81
C TYR A 80 -3.32 0.71 -18.92
N PRO A 81 -2.37 0.60 -17.99
CA PRO A 81 -1.98 1.70 -17.11
C PRO A 81 -1.57 2.98 -17.81
N THR A 82 -1.12 2.91 -19.06
CA THR A 82 -0.80 4.09 -19.88
C THR A 82 -1.97 5.02 -20.15
N LYS A 83 -3.20 4.51 -20.03
CA LYS A 83 -4.45 5.28 -20.21
C LYS A 83 -5.04 5.78 -18.88
N LEU A 84 -4.41 5.49 -17.76
CA LEU A 84 -4.87 5.88 -16.43
C LEU A 84 -4.23 7.20 -16.00
N SER A 85 -4.98 7.99 -15.21
CA SER A 85 -4.44 9.14 -14.49
C SER A 85 -3.44 8.72 -13.41
N GLY A 86 -2.69 9.68 -12.83
CA GLY A 86 -1.79 9.42 -11.71
C GLY A 86 -2.50 8.77 -10.51
N GLY A 87 -3.60 9.36 -10.06
CA GLY A 87 -4.42 8.82 -8.97
C GLY A 87 -4.98 7.43 -9.26
N GLN A 88 -5.43 7.17 -10.49
CA GLN A 88 -5.89 5.84 -10.91
C GLN A 88 -4.76 4.81 -10.89
N LYS A 89 -3.54 5.16 -11.31
CA LYS A 89 -2.36 4.28 -11.22
C LYS A 89 -2.00 3.99 -9.78
N GLN A 90 -2.09 4.97 -8.88
CA GLN A 90 -1.80 4.77 -7.46
C GLN A 90 -2.86 3.88 -6.81
N ARG A 91 -4.14 4.08 -7.09
CA ARG A 91 -5.19 3.16 -6.60
C ARG A 91 -5.01 1.74 -7.15
N LEU A 92 -4.59 1.58 -8.40
CA LEU A 92 -4.22 0.27 -8.96
C LEU A 92 -3.04 -0.36 -8.19
N ALA A 93 -2.01 0.43 -7.84
CA ALA A 93 -0.87 -0.05 -7.06
C ALA A 93 -1.30 -0.52 -5.64
N ILE A 94 -2.22 0.20 -5.01
CA ILE A 94 -2.81 -0.20 -3.72
C ILE A 94 -3.55 -1.55 -3.86
N VAL A 95 -4.42 -1.68 -4.86
CA VAL A 95 -5.17 -2.93 -5.11
C VAL A 95 -4.25 -4.10 -5.40
N ARG A 96 -3.14 -3.89 -6.11
CA ARG A 96 -2.12 -4.93 -6.33
C ARG A 96 -1.49 -5.43 -5.02
N ALA A 97 -1.21 -4.52 -4.09
CA ALA A 97 -0.69 -4.90 -2.78
C ALA A 97 -1.74 -5.67 -1.98
N LEU A 98 -3.00 -5.24 -1.98
CA LEU A 98 -4.12 -5.88 -1.30
C LEU A 98 -4.45 -7.27 -1.84
N ALA A 99 -4.26 -7.51 -3.13
CA ALA A 99 -4.56 -8.80 -3.77
C ALA A 99 -3.73 -9.97 -3.22
N LEU A 100 -2.62 -9.70 -2.55
CA LEU A 100 -1.78 -10.68 -1.85
C LEU A 100 -2.24 -10.95 -0.42
N GLU A 101 -3.34 -10.33 0.03
CA GLU A 101 -3.89 -10.46 1.39
C GLU A 101 -2.82 -10.24 2.47
N PRO A 102 -2.11 -9.08 2.44
CA PRO A 102 -1.02 -8.82 3.34
C PRO A 102 -1.50 -8.61 4.78
N GLN A 103 -0.64 -8.86 5.76
CA GLN A 103 -0.88 -8.55 7.17
C GLN A 103 -0.56 -7.09 7.50
N VAL A 104 0.34 -6.46 6.74
CA VAL A 104 0.77 -5.07 6.89
C VAL A 104 0.93 -4.45 5.50
N ILE A 105 0.55 -3.19 5.36
CA ILE A 105 0.86 -2.40 4.16
C ILE A 105 1.77 -1.24 4.52
N LEU A 106 2.84 -1.10 3.75
CA LEU A 106 3.78 0.01 3.83
C LEU A 106 3.48 0.98 2.68
N PHE A 107 3.26 2.25 3.00
CA PHE A 107 3.12 3.33 2.03
C PHE A 107 4.33 4.26 2.10
N ASP A 108 4.99 4.45 0.98
CA ASP A 108 6.13 5.34 0.84
C ASP A 108 5.72 6.56 -0.01
N GLU A 109 5.35 7.64 0.65
CA GLU A 109 4.87 8.89 0.04
C GLU A 109 3.83 8.68 -1.08
N PRO A 110 2.68 8.04 -0.80
CA PRO A 110 1.75 7.58 -1.83
C PRO A 110 1.10 8.70 -2.66
N THR A 111 1.20 9.95 -2.24
CA THR A 111 0.58 11.11 -2.89
C THR A 111 1.57 12.08 -3.53
N SER A 112 2.86 11.97 -3.24
CA SER A 112 3.87 12.98 -3.65
C SER A 112 4.08 13.10 -5.17
N ALA A 113 3.70 12.06 -5.94
CA ALA A 113 3.77 12.07 -7.41
C ALA A 113 2.44 12.42 -8.09
N LEU A 114 1.46 12.95 -7.33
CA LEU A 114 0.10 13.24 -7.80
C LEU A 114 -0.16 14.74 -7.90
N ASP A 115 -1.03 15.10 -8.83
CA ASP A 115 -1.62 16.43 -8.86
C ASP A 115 -2.57 16.61 -7.66
N PRO A 116 -2.69 17.82 -7.09
CA PRO A 116 -3.50 18.07 -5.89
C PRO A 116 -4.95 17.59 -5.98
N GLU A 117 -5.54 17.65 -7.17
CA GLU A 117 -6.92 17.19 -7.42
C GLU A 117 -7.09 15.68 -7.23
N MET A 118 -6.00 14.89 -7.37
CA MET A 118 -6.02 13.43 -7.26
C MET A 118 -5.60 12.91 -5.88
N VAL A 119 -5.02 13.76 -5.04
CA VAL A 119 -4.52 13.40 -3.71
C VAL A 119 -5.63 12.85 -2.84
N MET A 120 -6.75 13.57 -2.74
CA MET A 120 -7.87 13.16 -1.88
C MET A 120 -8.42 11.79 -2.23
N GLU A 121 -8.57 11.46 -3.52
CA GLU A 121 -9.08 10.15 -3.95
C GLU A 121 -8.20 8.98 -3.48
N VAL A 122 -6.87 9.20 -3.36
CA VAL A 122 -5.93 8.19 -2.87
C VAL A 122 -5.94 8.12 -1.35
N LEU A 123 -5.99 9.28 -0.68
CA LEU A 123 -6.08 9.35 0.79
C LEU A 123 -7.37 8.71 1.32
N ASP A 124 -8.50 8.88 0.62
CA ASP A 124 -9.77 8.25 0.99
C ASP A 124 -9.67 6.72 0.96
N VAL A 125 -9.02 6.15 -0.05
CA VAL A 125 -8.78 4.70 -0.10
C VAL A 125 -7.91 4.24 1.08
N ILE A 126 -6.86 5.00 1.45
CA ILE A 126 -5.99 4.63 2.57
C ILE A 126 -6.76 4.77 3.90
N ARG A 127 -7.59 5.79 4.05
CA ARG A 127 -8.48 5.97 5.22
C ARG A 127 -9.40 4.77 5.40
N GLU A 128 -10.09 4.34 4.34
CA GLU A 128 -10.96 3.17 4.39
C GLU A 128 -10.21 1.89 4.81
N LEU A 129 -8.95 1.74 4.39
CA LEU A 129 -8.13 0.61 4.80
C LEU A 129 -7.77 0.67 6.29
N ALA A 130 -7.40 1.85 6.81
CA ALA A 130 -7.14 2.05 8.23
C ALA A 130 -8.39 1.75 9.08
N GLU A 131 -9.55 2.29 8.71
CA GLU A 131 -10.82 2.04 9.37
C GLU A 131 -11.25 0.56 9.34
N SER A 132 -10.82 -0.20 8.32
CA SER A 132 -11.06 -1.65 8.25
C SER A 132 -10.20 -2.48 9.20
N GLY A 133 -9.31 -1.86 9.97
CA GLY A 133 -8.39 -2.52 10.91
C GLY A 133 -7.12 -3.07 10.26
N MET A 134 -6.78 -2.65 9.06
CA MET A 134 -5.50 -3.00 8.41
C MET A 134 -4.34 -2.35 9.14
N THR A 135 -3.31 -3.12 9.44
CA THR A 135 -2.05 -2.54 9.96
C THR A 135 -1.33 -1.80 8.83
N ILE A 136 -1.13 -0.51 9.03
CA ILE A 136 -0.53 0.39 8.04
C ILE A 136 0.66 1.11 8.65
N LEU A 137 1.75 1.19 7.91
CA LEU A 137 2.84 2.13 8.14
C LEU A 137 2.93 3.05 6.93
N ILE A 138 2.79 4.36 7.15
CA ILE A 138 2.79 5.35 6.08
C ILE A 138 3.86 6.42 6.31
N VAL A 139 4.65 6.69 5.30
CA VAL A 139 5.49 7.89 5.20
C VAL A 139 4.72 8.90 4.36
N THR A 140 4.45 10.08 4.91
CA THR A 140 3.62 11.10 4.24
C THR A 140 4.02 12.50 4.65
N HIS A 141 3.75 13.46 3.77
CA HIS A 141 3.80 14.90 4.03
C HIS A 141 2.40 15.51 4.28
N GLU A 142 1.36 14.71 4.21
CA GLU A 142 -0.02 15.12 4.42
C GLU A 142 -0.34 15.15 5.93
N MET A 143 0.10 16.21 6.63
CA MET A 143 0.01 16.29 8.10
C MET A 143 -1.44 16.22 8.61
N GLY A 144 -2.38 16.85 7.90
CA GLY A 144 -3.81 16.78 8.25
C GLY A 144 -4.36 15.36 8.18
N PHE A 145 -3.98 14.61 7.15
CA PHE A 145 -4.36 13.21 6.98
C PHE A 145 -3.71 12.33 8.07
N ALA A 146 -2.39 12.51 8.31
CA ALA A 146 -1.70 11.77 9.36
C ALA A 146 -2.35 11.96 10.73
N ARG A 147 -2.71 13.21 11.08
CA ARG A 147 -3.41 13.52 12.33
C ARG A 147 -4.77 12.81 12.45
N GLU A 148 -5.51 12.71 11.35
CA GLU A 148 -6.87 12.15 11.33
C GLU A 148 -6.89 10.62 11.45
N VAL A 149 -5.93 9.91 10.80
CA VAL A 149 -6.04 8.47 10.59
C VAL A 149 -5.06 7.63 11.39
N SER A 150 -4.02 8.23 11.99
CA SER A 150 -2.99 7.45 12.68
C SER A 150 -3.32 7.24 14.16
N ASP A 151 -2.99 6.08 14.67
CA ASP A 151 -3.00 5.78 16.12
C ASP A 151 -1.69 6.22 16.78
N HIS A 152 -0.61 6.31 15.98
CA HIS A 152 0.73 6.63 16.47
C HIS A 152 1.54 7.35 15.40
N VAL A 153 2.28 8.38 15.79
CA VAL A 153 3.06 9.24 14.91
C VAL A 153 4.53 9.22 15.32
N LEU A 154 5.40 9.13 14.33
CA LEU A 154 6.85 9.27 14.47
C LEU A 154 7.30 10.47 13.63
N PHE A 155 7.80 11.53 14.25
CA PHE A 155 8.38 12.66 13.54
C PHE A 155 9.88 12.45 13.32
N VAL A 156 10.28 12.35 12.05
CA VAL A 156 11.68 12.07 11.66
C VAL A 156 12.34 13.33 11.13
N TYR A 157 13.44 13.73 11.77
CA TYR A 157 14.26 14.85 11.33
C TYR A 157 15.75 14.45 11.30
N ASN A 158 16.46 14.80 10.22
CA ASN A 158 17.88 14.45 10.03
C ASN A 158 18.21 12.97 10.29
N GLY A 159 17.31 12.05 9.91
CA GLY A 159 17.50 10.61 10.06
C GLY A 159 17.33 10.09 11.50
N GLN A 160 16.77 10.89 12.39
CA GLN A 160 16.46 10.53 13.77
C GLN A 160 15.00 10.78 14.09
N ILE A 161 14.41 9.92 14.93
CA ILE A 161 13.09 10.18 15.50
C ILE A 161 13.28 11.25 16.57
N THR A 162 12.67 12.41 16.37
CA THR A 162 12.75 13.56 17.29
C THR A 162 11.54 13.66 18.18
N GLU A 163 10.39 13.23 17.70
CA GLU A 163 9.14 13.19 18.45
C GLU A 163 8.39 11.89 18.13
N GLU A 164 7.68 11.36 19.11
CA GLU A 164 6.92 10.11 19.02
C GLU A 164 5.76 10.16 20.01
N GLY A 165 4.54 9.81 19.56
CA GLY A 165 3.36 9.81 20.41
C GLY A 165 2.06 9.61 19.65
N THR A 166 0.94 9.89 20.31
CA THR A 166 -0.36 10.00 19.65
C THR A 166 -0.41 11.23 18.73
N PRO A 167 -1.35 11.29 17.77
CA PRO A 167 -1.50 12.48 16.94
C PRO A 167 -1.63 13.78 17.75
N GLU A 168 -2.36 13.76 18.86
CA GLU A 168 -2.54 14.92 19.73
C GLU A 168 -1.24 15.35 20.40
N GLU A 169 -0.39 14.40 20.81
CA GLU A 169 0.88 14.68 21.46
C GLU A 169 1.93 15.25 20.49
N VAL A 170 1.89 14.86 19.22
CA VAL A 170 2.89 15.27 18.22
C VAL A 170 2.47 16.52 17.45
N PHE A 171 1.15 16.76 17.24
CA PHE A 171 0.67 17.88 16.42
C PHE A 171 0.13 19.08 17.23
N ASP A 172 -0.08 18.96 18.53
CA ASP A 172 -0.55 20.03 19.42
C ASP A 172 0.57 20.57 20.31
#